data_224ba345e2c613becab8ed78ecbca890
#
_entry.id   224ba345e2c613becab8ed78ecbca890
#
_cell.length_a   1.000
_cell.length_b   1.000
_cell.length_c   1.000
_cell.angle_alpha   90.00
_cell.angle_beta   90.00
_cell.angle_gamma   90.00
#
_symmetry.space_group_name_H-M   'P 1'
#
loop_
_entity.id
_entity.type
_entity.pdbx_description
1 polymer ?
#
loop_
_entity_poly.entity_id
_entity_poly.type
_entity_poly.pdbx_seq_one_letter_code
_entity_poly.pdbx_strand_id
1 'polypeptide(L)'
;KAMMQGDQVQDSEISTQAVIYLGPSSMSLMVAEVVQDRMRMLDFLQQPVPMARDIFRLHRISRHTMDRCVQIIGDYLEILKEYGTGARLSVRLMISNIISEADNVDVFVNRMHVAHGLRGRRIDDGKMTRLIYVKVQETLARYPGFSKKKVLVVHTGPGNTRVLLFQKGRIMRYSCYRLGTHRTGE
;
A
#
# COMPACT_ATOMS: atom_id res chain seq x y z
N LYS A 1 50.52 11.19 -28.36
CA LYS A 1 49.62 11.89 -27.41
C LYS A 1 48.25 11.20 -27.50
N ALA A 2 48.06 10.17 -26.74
CA ALA A 2 46.75 9.51 -26.59
C ALA A 2 46.04 10.18 -25.40
N MET A 3 44.92 10.81 -25.69
CA MET A 3 44.00 11.30 -24.67
C MET A 3 43.23 10.11 -24.12
N MET A 4 43.43 9.80 -22.85
CA MET A 4 42.57 8.93 -22.08
C MET A 4 41.21 9.63 -21.91
N GLN A 5 40.17 9.12 -22.57
CA GLN A 5 38.79 9.42 -22.21
C GLN A 5 38.49 8.74 -20.89
N GLY A 6 38.29 9.53 -19.84
CA GLY A 6 37.82 9.04 -18.56
C GLY A 6 36.37 8.56 -18.72
N ASP A 7 36.17 7.29 -18.44
CA ASP A 7 34.84 6.70 -18.18
C ASP A 7 34.19 7.48 -17.05
N GLN A 8 33.25 8.35 -17.38
CA GLN A 8 32.28 8.84 -16.40
C GLN A 8 31.38 7.68 -16.03
N VAL A 9 31.71 7.00 -14.95
CA VAL A 9 30.77 6.12 -14.25
C VAL A 9 29.59 7.02 -13.87
N GLN A 10 28.49 6.91 -14.61
CA GLN A 10 27.21 7.49 -14.21
C GLN A 10 26.86 6.87 -12.84
N ASP A 11 27.02 7.69 -11.80
CA ASP A 11 26.59 7.38 -10.45
C ASP A 11 25.08 7.13 -10.54
N SER A 12 24.67 5.86 -10.61
CA SER A 12 23.27 5.46 -10.69
C SER A 12 22.62 5.90 -9.38
N GLU A 13 21.78 6.92 -9.49
CA GLU A 13 21.17 7.60 -8.36
C GLU A 13 20.33 6.59 -7.57
N ILE A 14 20.90 6.11 -6.47
CA ILE A 14 20.22 5.22 -5.52
C ILE A 14 19.25 6.08 -4.72
N SER A 15 17.96 5.78 -4.82
CA SER A 15 16.93 6.44 -4.02
C SER A 15 16.23 5.45 -3.10
N THR A 16 16.02 5.85 -1.84
CA THR A 16 15.23 5.09 -0.88
C THR A 16 13.79 5.59 -0.90
N GLN A 17 12.85 4.68 -1.05
CA GLN A 17 11.42 4.98 -0.99
C GLN A 17 10.78 4.25 0.18
N ALA A 18 10.01 4.99 0.95
CA ALA A 18 9.21 4.45 2.04
C ALA A 18 7.72 4.68 1.77
N VAL A 19 6.92 3.64 1.97
CA VAL A 19 5.47 3.72 1.89
C VAL A 19 4.88 3.29 3.22
N ILE A 20 4.19 4.20 3.89
CA ILE A 20 3.33 3.88 5.02
C ILE A 20 1.93 3.64 4.45
N TYR A 21 1.44 2.42 4.59
CA TYR A 21 0.09 2.04 4.15
C TYR A 21 -0.84 1.90 5.34
N LEU A 22 -1.89 2.69 5.32
CA LEU A 22 -2.96 2.68 6.30
C LEU A 22 -4.07 1.77 5.79
N GLY A 23 -4.07 0.54 6.26
CA GLY A 23 -5.09 -0.46 5.94
C GLY A 23 -6.19 -0.53 7.00
N PRO A 24 -7.30 -1.23 6.70
CA PRO A 24 -8.43 -1.33 7.62
C PRO A 24 -8.16 -2.20 8.86
N SER A 25 -7.17 -3.10 8.79
CA SER A 25 -6.84 -4.01 9.90
C SER A 25 -5.41 -3.84 10.41
N SER A 26 -4.57 -3.14 9.67
CA SER A 26 -3.17 -2.91 10.03
C SER A 26 -2.60 -1.67 9.35
N MET A 27 -1.57 -1.12 9.97
CA MET A 27 -0.66 -0.16 9.34
C MET A 27 0.64 -0.87 9.00
N SER A 28 1.18 -0.61 7.82
CA SER A 28 2.47 -1.18 7.42
C SER A 28 3.40 -0.10 6.88
N LEU A 29 4.69 -0.28 7.17
CA LEU A 29 5.79 0.45 6.57
C LEU A 29 6.55 -0.51 5.65
N MET A 30 6.75 -0.10 4.41
CA MET A 30 7.63 -0.76 3.46
C MET A 30 8.74 0.21 3.08
N VAL A 31 9.99 -0.23 3.18
CA VAL A 31 11.17 0.50 2.75
C VAL A 31 11.81 -0.24 1.59
N ALA A 32 12.07 0.47 0.51
CA ALA A 32 12.68 -0.11 -0.67
C ALA A 32 13.74 0.84 -1.25
N GLU A 33 14.80 0.25 -1.76
CA GLU A 33 15.81 0.90 -2.56
C GLU A 33 15.48 0.77 -4.04
N VAL A 34 15.58 1.86 -4.78
CA VAL A 34 15.35 1.89 -6.22
C VAL A 34 16.65 2.26 -6.92
N VAL A 35 17.11 1.36 -7.78
CA VAL A 35 18.33 1.52 -8.59
C VAL A 35 17.99 1.14 -10.02
N GLN A 36 18.11 2.06 -10.97
CA GLN A 36 17.85 1.80 -12.41
C GLN A 36 16.50 1.07 -12.64
N ASP A 37 15.40 1.59 -12.10
CA ASP A 37 14.05 1.00 -12.18
C ASP A 37 13.89 -0.40 -11.54
N ARG A 38 14.91 -0.91 -10.87
CA ARG A 38 14.81 -2.13 -10.05
C ARG A 38 14.55 -1.76 -8.61
N MET A 39 13.53 -2.37 -8.04
CA MET A 39 13.17 -2.18 -6.64
C MET A 39 13.62 -3.37 -5.80
N ARG A 40 14.37 -3.09 -4.74
CA ARG A 40 14.79 -4.06 -3.73
C ARG A 40 14.14 -3.68 -2.41
N MET A 41 13.29 -4.54 -1.88
CA MET A 41 12.71 -4.33 -0.54
C MET A 41 13.82 -4.50 0.50
N LEU A 42 13.96 -3.48 1.35
CA LEU A 42 14.91 -3.44 2.46
C LEU A 42 14.25 -3.90 3.75
N ASP A 43 13.04 -3.40 4.02
CA ASP A 43 12.32 -3.71 5.24
C ASP A 43 10.81 -3.68 5.06
N PHE A 44 10.10 -4.44 5.92
CA PHE A 44 8.65 -4.46 6.01
C PHE A 44 8.19 -4.65 7.45
N LEU A 45 7.54 -3.63 7.99
CA LEU A 45 6.97 -3.63 9.33
C LEU A 45 5.45 -3.55 9.26
N GLN A 46 4.77 -4.20 10.19
CA GLN A 46 3.31 -4.19 10.26
C GLN A 46 2.83 -4.17 11.70
N GLN A 47 1.89 -3.29 11.99
CA GLN A 47 1.22 -3.20 13.29
C GLN A 47 -0.29 -3.29 13.13
N PRO A 48 -1.00 -4.08 13.95
CA PRO A 48 -2.45 -4.20 13.88
C PRO A 48 -3.13 -2.92 14.39
N VAL A 49 -4.22 -2.54 13.70
CA VAL A 49 -5.12 -1.44 14.10
C VAL A 49 -6.57 -1.85 13.89
N PRO A 50 -7.50 -1.54 14.82
CA PRO A 50 -8.89 -1.99 14.77
C PRO A 50 -9.77 -1.07 13.90
N MET A 51 -9.25 -0.52 12.82
CA MET A 51 -9.92 0.50 12.01
C MET A 51 -11.19 -0.04 11.34
N ALA A 52 -11.14 -1.26 10.78
CA ALA A 52 -12.31 -1.90 10.17
C ALA A 52 -13.45 -2.05 11.15
N ARG A 53 -13.17 -2.47 12.39
CA ARG A 53 -14.18 -2.59 13.46
C ARG A 53 -14.85 -1.26 13.75
N ASP A 54 -14.06 -0.18 13.87
CA ASP A 54 -14.59 1.15 14.12
C ASP A 54 -15.50 1.60 12.96
N ILE A 55 -15.02 1.45 11.72
CA ILE A 55 -15.76 1.88 10.53
C ILE A 55 -17.07 1.10 10.35
N PHE A 56 -17.05 -0.22 10.47
CA PHE A 56 -18.22 -1.04 10.19
C PHE A 56 -19.25 -1.04 11.31
N ARG A 57 -18.84 -0.81 12.57
CA ARG A 57 -19.75 -0.74 13.71
C ARG A 57 -20.20 0.67 14.08
N LEU A 58 -19.29 1.64 13.96
CA LEU A 58 -19.51 3.01 14.45
C LEU A 58 -19.70 4.02 13.30
N HIS A 59 -19.49 3.60 12.04
CA HIS A 59 -19.41 4.47 10.85
C HIS A 59 -18.37 5.60 10.97
N ARG A 60 -17.49 5.51 11.96
CA ARG A 60 -16.47 6.53 12.26
C ARG A 60 -15.25 5.88 12.91
N ILE A 61 -14.10 6.53 12.76
CA ILE A 61 -12.87 6.16 13.44
C ILE A 61 -12.89 6.73 14.85
N SER A 62 -12.69 5.89 15.88
CA SER A 62 -12.66 6.32 17.27
C SER A 62 -11.42 7.16 17.57
N ARG A 63 -11.51 8.03 18.56
CA ARG A 63 -10.38 8.86 19.00
C ARG A 63 -9.16 8.01 19.39
N HIS A 64 -9.40 6.92 20.11
CA HIS A 64 -8.35 5.99 20.52
C HIS A 64 -7.61 5.39 19.31
N THR A 65 -8.35 4.94 18.29
CA THR A 65 -7.77 4.42 17.05
C THR A 65 -6.99 5.49 16.30
N MET A 66 -7.49 6.73 16.25
CA MET A 66 -6.76 7.86 15.66
C MET A 66 -5.43 8.12 16.38
N ASP A 67 -5.44 8.19 17.71
CA ASP A 67 -4.26 8.45 18.54
C ASP A 67 -3.21 7.36 18.34
N ARG A 68 -3.65 6.09 18.32
CA ARG A 68 -2.76 4.96 18.05
C ARG A 68 -2.13 5.03 16.66
N CYS A 69 -2.89 5.40 15.63
CA CYS A 69 -2.36 5.55 14.28
C CYS A 69 -1.32 6.67 14.18
N VAL A 70 -1.58 7.81 14.85
CA VAL A 70 -0.61 8.92 14.92
C VAL A 70 0.69 8.46 15.59
N GLN A 71 0.60 7.71 16.69
CA GLN A 71 1.77 7.17 17.37
C GLN A 71 2.56 6.21 16.46
N ILE A 72 1.88 5.25 15.80
CA ILE A 72 2.54 4.29 14.90
C ILE A 72 3.26 5.00 13.75
N ILE A 73 2.69 6.07 13.19
CA ILE A 73 3.37 6.86 12.17
C ILE A 73 4.64 7.50 12.75
N GLY A 74 4.57 8.05 13.96
CA GLY A 74 5.74 8.58 14.64
C GLY A 74 6.85 7.55 14.79
N ASP A 75 6.51 6.35 15.27
CA ASP A 75 7.45 5.25 15.43
C ASP A 75 8.09 4.85 14.09
N TYR A 76 7.28 4.79 13.02
CA TYR A 76 7.78 4.49 11.67
C TYR A 76 8.70 5.59 11.13
N LEU A 77 8.42 6.87 11.41
CA LEU A 77 9.28 7.98 11.00
C LEU A 77 10.60 7.98 11.75
N GLU A 78 10.63 7.56 13.01
CA GLU A 78 11.88 7.38 13.76
C GLU A 78 12.74 6.27 13.13
N ILE A 79 12.16 5.11 12.83
CA ILE A 79 12.86 4.01 12.15
C ILE A 79 13.40 4.47 10.78
N LEU A 80 12.65 5.29 10.05
CA LEU A 80 13.08 5.78 8.74
C LEU A 80 14.33 6.65 8.79
N LYS A 81 14.67 7.24 9.92
CA LYS A 81 15.92 8.02 10.07
C LYS A 81 17.16 7.15 9.86
N GLU A 82 17.09 5.85 10.15
CA GLU A 82 18.19 4.91 9.94
C GLU A 82 18.48 4.65 8.45
N TYR A 83 17.50 4.89 7.56
CA TYR A 83 17.61 4.69 6.12
C TYR A 83 18.08 5.93 5.35
N GLY A 84 18.43 7.00 6.05
CA GLY A 84 18.93 8.25 5.48
C GLY A 84 17.99 9.43 5.70
N THR A 85 18.51 10.60 5.38
CA THR A 85 17.79 11.87 5.52
C THR A 85 17.89 12.69 4.24
N GLY A 86 16.92 13.58 4.02
CA GLY A 86 16.95 14.53 2.90
C GLY A 86 16.46 13.99 1.57
N ALA A 87 17.03 14.46 0.47
CA ALA A 87 16.54 14.22 -0.89
C ALA A 87 16.57 12.73 -1.34
N ARG A 88 17.33 11.89 -0.66
CA ARG A 88 17.45 10.45 -0.98
C ARG A 88 16.34 9.58 -0.40
N LEU A 89 15.57 10.06 0.58
CA LEU A 89 14.45 9.34 1.18
C LEU A 89 13.13 10.01 0.84
N SER A 90 12.25 9.31 0.13
CA SER A 90 10.89 9.75 -0.17
C SER A 90 9.89 8.95 0.66
N VAL A 91 9.10 9.63 1.50
CA VAL A 91 8.07 9.00 2.34
C VAL A 91 6.68 9.33 1.80
N ARG A 92 5.84 8.30 1.61
CA ARG A 92 4.46 8.43 1.13
C ARG A 92 3.49 7.77 2.10
N LEU A 93 2.44 8.48 2.49
CA LEU A 93 1.34 7.93 3.28
C LEU A 93 0.18 7.58 2.34
N MET A 94 -0.16 6.30 2.26
CA MET A 94 -1.24 5.77 1.43
C MET A 94 -2.38 5.26 2.31
N ILE A 95 -3.61 5.63 1.98
CA ILE A 95 -4.80 5.33 2.78
C ILE A 95 -5.74 4.45 1.97
N SER A 96 -6.15 3.31 2.55
CA SER A 96 -7.07 2.36 1.94
C SER A 96 -8.42 3.01 1.62
N ASN A 97 -9.04 2.57 0.51
CA ASN A 97 -10.39 2.96 0.13
C ASN A 97 -11.44 2.69 1.21
N ILE A 98 -11.28 1.62 1.99
CA ILE A 98 -12.20 1.26 3.09
C ILE A 98 -12.22 2.36 4.16
N ILE A 99 -11.10 2.97 4.47
CA ILE A 99 -11.01 4.05 5.46
C ILE A 99 -11.81 5.29 5.02
N SER A 100 -11.93 5.49 3.72
CA SER A 100 -12.74 6.58 3.16
C SER A 100 -14.25 6.43 3.38
N GLU A 101 -14.71 5.28 3.90
CA GLU A 101 -16.12 5.06 4.29
C GLU A 101 -16.46 5.65 5.67
N ALA A 102 -15.46 6.07 6.46
CA ALA A 102 -15.71 6.69 7.76
C ALA A 102 -16.18 8.14 7.62
N ASP A 103 -17.23 8.52 8.34
CA ASP A 103 -17.81 9.88 8.32
C ASP A 103 -16.80 10.96 8.74
N ASN A 104 -15.82 10.61 9.57
CA ASN A 104 -14.80 11.52 10.08
C ASN A 104 -13.41 11.30 9.47
N VAL A 105 -13.34 10.74 8.27
CA VAL A 105 -12.05 10.45 7.59
C VAL A 105 -11.22 11.71 7.37
N ASP A 106 -11.84 12.85 7.05
CA ASP A 106 -11.12 14.11 6.83
C ASP A 106 -10.46 14.63 8.11
N VAL A 107 -11.14 14.53 9.24
CA VAL A 107 -10.59 14.86 10.57
C VAL A 107 -9.38 13.98 10.86
N PHE A 108 -9.48 12.68 10.60
CA PHE A 108 -8.41 11.72 10.80
C PHE A 108 -7.18 12.03 9.91
N VAL A 109 -7.40 12.25 8.60
CA VAL A 109 -6.31 12.60 7.67
C VAL A 109 -5.64 13.91 8.05
N ASN A 110 -6.42 14.92 8.42
CA ASN A 110 -5.88 16.20 8.88
C ASN A 110 -5.05 16.05 10.17
N ARG A 111 -5.49 15.21 11.10
CA ARG A 111 -4.76 14.95 12.35
C ARG A 111 -3.37 14.35 12.09
N MET A 112 -3.27 13.39 11.18
CA MET A 112 -1.98 12.83 10.76
C MET A 112 -1.08 13.88 10.10
N HIS A 113 -1.68 14.75 9.26
CA HIS A 113 -0.95 15.83 8.63
C HIS A 113 -0.40 16.86 9.65
N VAL A 114 -1.22 17.28 10.61
CA VAL A 114 -0.83 18.22 11.65
C VAL A 114 0.27 17.64 12.55
N ALA A 115 0.17 16.35 12.90
CA ALA A 115 1.13 15.69 13.78
C ALA A 115 2.50 15.43 13.13
N HIS A 116 2.54 15.10 11.84
CA HIS A 116 3.74 14.59 11.19
C HIS A 116 4.09 15.27 9.86
N GLY A 117 3.33 16.24 9.38
CA GLY A 117 3.54 16.89 8.08
C GLY A 117 3.22 16.01 6.86
N LEU A 118 2.81 14.76 7.08
CA LEU A 118 2.53 13.82 5.99
C LEU A 118 1.13 14.04 5.39
N ARG A 119 1.08 14.21 4.07
CA ARG A 119 -0.20 14.26 3.34
C ARG A 119 -0.61 12.86 2.94
N GLY A 120 -1.71 12.38 3.53
CA GLY A 120 -2.29 11.08 3.21
C GLY A 120 -2.94 11.07 1.82
N ARG A 121 -2.51 10.15 0.96
CA ARG A 121 -3.10 9.92 -0.37
C ARG A 121 -4.10 8.78 -0.29
N ARG A 122 -5.37 9.06 -0.55
CA ARG A 122 -6.42 8.03 -0.59
C ARG A 122 -6.29 7.19 -1.87
N ILE A 123 -6.42 5.88 -1.71
CA ILE A 123 -6.51 4.92 -2.82
C ILE A 123 -8.00 4.70 -3.07
N ASP A 124 -8.47 5.00 -4.28
CA ASP A 124 -9.82 4.67 -4.71
C ASP A 124 -9.97 3.18 -5.08
N ASP A 125 -11.22 2.71 -5.25
CA ASP A 125 -11.49 1.31 -5.60
C ASP A 125 -10.84 0.86 -6.91
N GLY A 126 -10.76 1.75 -7.90
CA GLY A 126 -10.13 1.47 -9.19
C GLY A 126 -8.63 1.23 -9.04
N LYS A 127 -7.94 2.10 -8.30
CA LYS A 127 -6.51 1.93 -7.99
C LYS A 127 -6.26 0.69 -7.16
N MET A 128 -7.08 0.43 -6.13
CA MET A 128 -6.96 -0.79 -5.33
C MET A 128 -7.13 -2.04 -6.20
N THR A 129 -8.12 -2.07 -7.08
CA THR A 129 -8.33 -3.17 -8.01
C THR A 129 -7.13 -3.37 -8.93
N ARG A 130 -6.55 -2.28 -9.45
CA ARG A 130 -5.35 -2.34 -10.30
C ARG A 130 -4.15 -2.93 -9.54
N LEU A 131 -3.92 -2.52 -8.28
CA LEU A 131 -2.83 -3.07 -7.45
C LEU A 131 -3.01 -4.57 -7.21
N ILE A 132 -4.23 -5.01 -6.89
CA ILE A 132 -4.56 -6.43 -6.72
C ILE A 132 -4.35 -7.18 -8.04
N TYR A 133 -4.80 -6.61 -9.18
CA TYR A 133 -4.60 -7.20 -10.49
C TYR A 133 -3.11 -7.44 -10.81
N VAL A 134 -2.26 -6.42 -10.61
CA VAL A 134 -0.82 -6.54 -10.85
C VAL A 134 -0.22 -7.65 -9.99
N LYS A 135 -0.55 -7.67 -8.69
CA LYS A 135 -0.04 -8.69 -7.77
C LYS A 135 -0.49 -10.11 -8.14
N VAL A 136 -1.76 -10.25 -8.51
CA VAL A 136 -2.32 -11.54 -8.98
C VAL A 136 -1.64 -11.98 -10.27
N GLN A 137 -1.45 -11.08 -11.22
CA GLN A 137 -0.79 -11.38 -12.49
C GLN A 137 0.64 -11.86 -12.30
N GLU A 138 1.42 -11.19 -11.46
CA GLU A 138 2.78 -11.60 -11.08
C GLU A 138 2.80 -13.01 -10.45
N THR A 139 1.84 -13.28 -9.57
CA THR A 139 1.72 -14.58 -8.91
C THR A 139 1.36 -15.68 -9.91
N LEU A 140 0.35 -15.43 -10.76
CA LEU A 140 -0.13 -16.41 -11.72
C LEU A 140 0.88 -16.68 -12.86
N ALA A 141 1.70 -15.69 -13.21
CA ALA A 141 2.75 -15.87 -14.23
C ALA A 141 3.78 -16.95 -13.85
N ARG A 142 3.91 -17.27 -12.55
CA ARG A 142 4.79 -18.33 -12.04
C ARG A 142 4.21 -19.74 -12.25
N TYR A 143 2.91 -19.87 -12.59
CA TYR A 143 2.28 -21.18 -12.79
C TYR A 143 2.32 -21.59 -14.26
N PRO A 144 2.91 -22.77 -14.57
CA PRO A 144 2.96 -23.28 -15.95
C PRO A 144 1.58 -23.43 -16.56
N GLY A 145 1.41 -22.92 -17.78
CA GLY A 145 0.17 -23.03 -18.52
C GLY A 145 -0.95 -22.06 -18.11
N PHE A 146 -0.69 -21.10 -17.23
CA PHE A 146 -1.65 -20.05 -16.87
C PHE A 146 -2.25 -19.36 -18.09
N SER A 147 -1.43 -19.01 -19.09
CA SER A 147 -1.88 -18.36 -20.33
C SER A 147 -2.83 -19.20 -21.19
N LYS A 148 -2.89 -20.52 -20.97
CA LYS A 148 -3.78 -21.45 -21.71
C LYS A 148 -5.09 -21.74 -20.98
N LYS A 149 -5.24 -21.31 -19.73
CA LYS A 149 -6.38 -21.63 -18.86
C LYS A 149 -7.32 -20.44 -18.67
N LYS A 150 -8.57 -20.74 -18.29
CA LYS A 150 -9.46 -19.80 -17.64
C LYS A 150 -9.23 -19.91 -16.14
N VAL A 151 -8.95 -18.79 -15.47
CA VAL A 151 -8.65 -18.75 -14.03
C VAL A 151 -9.57 -17.73 -13.38
N LEU A 152 -10.28 -18.15 -12.34
CA LEU A 152 -11.06 -17.28 -11.47
C LEU A 152 -10.26 -17.02 -10.21
N VAL A 153 -10.02 -15.74 -9.94
CA VAL A 153 -9.37 -15.29 -8.70
C VAL A 153 -10.40 -14.60 -7.83
N VAL A 154 -10.51 -15.06 -6.59
CA VAL A 154 -11.35 -14.45 -5.57
C VAL A 154 -10.42 -13.85 -4.51
N HIS A 155 -10.44 -12.53 -4.36
CA HIS A 155 -9.67 -11.80 -3.36
C HIS A 155 -10.63 -11.23 -2.31
N THR A 156 -10.65 -11.81 -1.12
CA THR A 156 -11.45 -11.33 0.01
C THR A 156 -10.59 -10.48 0.94
N GLY A 157 -10.96 -9.22 1.06
CA GLY A 157 -10.38 -8.27 2.01
C GLY A 157 -11.31 -7.98 3.18
N PRO A 158 -10.92 -7.06 4.10
CA PRO A 158 -11.73 -6.72 5.27
C PRO A 158 -13.12 -6.17 4.96
N GLY A 159 -13.27 -5.39 3.89
CA GLY A 159 -14.54 -4.76 3.53
C GLY A 159 -15.14 -5.17 2.19
N ASN A 160 -14.33 -5.70 1.28
CA ASN A 160 -14.76 -6.03 -0.09
C ASN A 160 -14.19 -7.36 -0.55
N THR A 161 -14.97 -8.07 -1.38
CA THR A 161 -14.52 -9.25 -2.14
C THR A 161 -14.48 -8.89 -3.61
N ARG A 162 -13.34 -9.14 -4.24
CA ARG A 162 -13.12 -8.91 -5.67
C ARG A 162 -12.98 -10.23 -6.40
N VAL A 163 -13.68 -10.33 -7.52
CA VAL A 163 -13.66 -11.52 -8.39
C VAL A 163 -13.09 -11.10 -9.73
N LEU A 164 -11.99 -11.74 -10.15
CA LEU A 164 -11.31 -11.47 -11.41
C LEU A 164 -11.27 -12.73 -12.26
N LEU A 165 -11.81 -12.67 -13.47
CA LEU A 165 -11.76 -13.74 -14.44
C LEU A 165 -10.63 -13.48 -15.44
N PHE A 166 -9.65 -14.38 -15.48
CA PHE A 166 -8.57 -14.37 -16.47
C PHE A 166 -8.81 -15.40 -17.55
N GLN A 167 -8.50 -15.03 -18.80
CA GLN A 167 -8.45 -15.92 -19.94
C GLN A 167 -7.28 -15.52 -20.84
N LYS A 168 -6.50 -16.50 -21.28
CA LYS A 168 -5.28 -16.28 -22.10
C LYS A 168 -4.32 -15.24 -21.45
N GLY A 169 -4.15 -15.31 -20.13
CA GLY A 169 -3.28 -14.42 -19.38
C GLY A 169 -3.79 -12.97 -19.23
N ARG A 170 -5.01 -12.64 -19.70
CA ARG A 170 -5.60 -11.30 -19.62
C ARG A 170 -6.89 -11.32 -18.80
N ILE A 171 -7.16 -10.20 -18.12
CA ILE A 171 -8.43 -10.03 -17.42
C ILE A 171 -9.57 -9.86 -18.42
N MET A 172 -10.62 -10.65 -18.25
CA MET A 172 -11.83 -10.61 -19.10
C MET A 172 -13.00 -9.96 -18.39
N ARG A 173 -13.12 -10.18 -17.10
CA ARG A 173 -14.20 -9.62 -16.27
C ARG A 173 -13.71 -9.38 -14.86
N TYR A 174 -14.26 -8.36 -14.25
CA TYR A 174 -14.01 -7.97 -12.87
C TYR A 174 -15.33 -7.61 -12.20
N SER A 175 -15.48 -8.00 -10.93
CA SER A 175 -16.59 -7.61 -10.07
C SER A 175 -16.08 -7.32 -8.66
N CYS A 176 -16.65 -6.31 -7.99
CA CYS A 176 -16.37 -5.98 -6.61
C CYS A 176 -17.68 -6.01 -5.82
N TYR A 177 -17.67 -6.75 -4.74
CA TYR A 177 -18.80 -6.89 -3.83
C TYR A 177 -18.44 -6.29 -2.48
N ARG A 178 -19.38 -5.59 -1.84
CA ARG A 178 -19.21 -5.05 -0.47
C ARG A 178 -19.38 -6.16 0.58
N LEU A 179 -18.67 -7.26 0.39
CA LEU A 179 -18.63 -8.43 1.26
C LEU A 179 -17.17 -8.62 1.69
N GLY A 180 -16.89 -8.52 2.98
CA GLY A 180 -15.53 -8.63 3.51
C GLY A 180 -15.53 -9.27 4.88
N THR A 181 -14.38 -9.79 5.29
CA THR A 181 -14.23 -10.55 6.53
C THR A 181 -14.62 -9.79 7.80
N HIS A 182 -14.55 -8.46 7.80
CA HIS A 182 -14.94 -7.60 8.92
C HIS A 182 -16.30 -6.94 8.72
N ARG A 183 -16.84 -6.97 7.51
CA ARG A 183 -18.16 -6.42 7.21
C ARG A 183 -19.28 -7.44 7.43
N THR A 184 -18.98 -8.72 7.22
CA THR A 184 -19.96 -9.82 7.28
C THR A 184 -19.74 -10.77 8.46
N GLY A 185 -18.67 -10.57 9.23
CA GLY A 185 -18.35 -11.38 10.41
C GLY A 185 -18.99 -10.79 11.66
N GLU A 186 -20.26 -11.06 11.88
CA GLU A 186 -20.95 -11.03 13.18
C GLU A 186 -21.38 -12.43 13.54
#